data_e6952766510152a4023b2963906e3c60
#
_entry.id   e6952766510152a4023b2963906e3c60
#
_cell.length_a   1.000
_cell.length_b   1.000
_cell.length_c   1.000
_cell.angle_alpha   90.00
_cell.angle_beta   90.00
_cell.angle_gamma   90.00
#
_symmetry.space_group_name_H-M   'P 1'
#
loop_
_entity.id
_entity.type
_entity.pdbx_description
1 polymer ?
#
loop_
_entity_poly.entity_id
_entity_poly.type
_entity_poly.pdbx_seq_one_letter_code
_entity_poly.pdbx_strand_id
1 'polypeptide(L)'
;HSIARRQRQMCIRDRVKNGDNQVVGVIAFEIETGEPYFLKSKATVLATGGAGRIYQTTSNAMINTGDGTGMVLRAGFPVQDMEMWQFHPTGIYGHGTLVTEGCRGEGGYLVNKDGERFMERYAPNYKDLASRDVVARSMMLEILEGRGCGPDADHVYLKLDHLGPEIVHKRLPGITELSKTFAHVDPCLLYTSPSPRDRTT
;
A
#
# COMPACT_ATOMS: atom_id res chain seq x y z
N HIS A 1 -26.20 -8.76 -24.16
CA HIS A 1 -25.00 -7.89 -24.38
C HIS A 1 -25.00 -6.57 -23.59
N SER A 2 -26.04 -6.20 -22.83
CA SER A 2 -26.08 -4.97 -22.02
C SER A 2 -25.54 -5.12 -20.60
N ILE A 3 -25.23 -6.32 -20.13
CA ILE A 3 -24.78 -6.61 -18.75
C ILE A 3 -23.31 -6.24 -18.52
N ALA A 4 -22.50 -6.13 -19.58
CA ALA A 4 -21.05 -5.91 -19.46
C ALA A 4 -20.61 -4.44 -19.25
N ARG A 5 -21.52 -3.47 -19.28
CA ARG A 5 -21.17 -2.03 -19.16
C ARG A 5 -21.55 -1.37 -17.85
N ARG A 6 -22.26 -2.05 -16.96
CA ARG A 6 -22.49 -1.52 -15.61
C ARG A 6 -21.52 -2.20 -14.67
N GLN A 7 -20.53 -1.48 -14.24
CA GLN A 7 -19.63 -1.88 -13.16
C GLN A 7 -20.48 -1.94 -11.88
N ARG A 8 -21.05 -3.12 -11.64
CA ARG A 8 -21.83 -3.38 -10.43
C ARG A 8 -20.83 -3.67 -9.33
N GLN A 9 -20.63 -2.74 -8.44
CA GLN A 9 -20.03 -3.04 -7.15
C GLN A 9 -20.99 -3.94 -6.40
N MET A 10 -20.69 -5.23 -6.39
CA MET A 10 -21.45 -6.19 -5.60
C MET A 10 -20.94 -6.13 -4.16
N CYS A 11 -21.74 -5.55 -3.26
CA CYS A 11 -21.55 -5.78 -1.84
C CYS A 11 -22.01 -7.22 -1.55
N ILE A 12 -21.10 -8.16 -1.59
CA ILE A 12 -21.36 -9.54 -1.16
C ILE A 12 -21.41 -9.50 0.36
N ARG A 13 -22.61 -9.47 0.91
CA ARG A 13 -22.80 -9.40 2.36
C ARG A 13 -22.83 -10.76 3.02
N ASP A 14 -23.18 -11.81 2.27
CA ASP A 14 -23.22 -13.16 2.81
C ASP A 14 -23.13 -14.23 1.73
N ARG A 15 -22.58 -15.38 2.11
CA ARG A 15 -22.62 -16.58 1.30
C ARG A 15 -23.84 -17.39 1.71
N VAL A 16 -24.50 -17.96 0.72
CA VAL A 16 -25.58 -18.91 0.97
C VAL A 16 -24.97 -20.31 1.07
N LYS A 17 -25.13 -20.94 2.23
CA LYS A 17 -24.77 -22.33 2.47
C LYS A 17 -26.02 -23.20 2.44
N ASN A 18 -25.90 -24.42 1.93
CA ASN A 18 -26.88 -25.48 2.08
C ASN A 18 -26.74 -26.19 3.44
N GLY A 19 -27.62 -27.16 3.71
CA GLY A 19 -27.57 -27.99 4.93
C GLY A 19 -26.26 -28.74 5.13
N ASP A 20 -25.48 -28.98 4.06
CA ASP A 20 -24.18 -29.65 4.08
C ASP A 20 -22.99 -28.68 4.25
N ASN A 21 -23.29 -27.42 4.59
CA ASN A 21 -22.29 -26.38 4.78
C ASN A 21 -21.50 -25.99 3.49
N GLN A 22 -22.02 -26.32 2.31
CA GLN A 22 -21.42 -25.96 1.02
C GLN A 22 -21.88 -24.60 0.56
N VAL A 23 -20.98 -23.81 -0.04
CA VAL A 23 -21.32 -22.54 -0.68
C VAL A 23 -22.06 -22.82 -1.98
N VAL A 24 -23.31 -22.36 -2.09
CA VAL A 24 -24.19 -22.59 -3.25
C VAL A 24 -24.48 -21.34 -4.06
N GLY A 25 -23.92 -20.22 -3.67
CA GLY A 25 -24.11 -18.95 -4.38
C GLY A 25 -23.72 -17.75 -3.54
N VAL A 26 -24.07 -16.57 -4.05
CA VAL A 26 -23.85 -15.28 -3.41
C VAL A 26 -25.11 -14.44 -3.44
N ILE A 27 -25.28 -13.58 -2.44
CA ILE A 27 -26.28 -12.51 -2.45
C ILE A 27 -25.59 -11.23 -2.94
N ALA A 28 -26.15 -10.63 -3.96
CA ALA A 28 -25.74 -9.34 -4.50
C ALA A 28 -26.85 -8.32 -4.34
N PHE A 29 -26.49 -7.06 -4.20
CA PHE A 29 -27.43 -5.94 -4.21
C PHE A 29 -27.26 -5.13 -5.48
N GLU A 30 -28.34 -4.75 -6.13
CA GLU A 30 -28.30 -3.76 -7.18
C GLU A 30 -28.07 -2.38 -6.55
N ILE A 31 -27.06 -1.64 -7.03
CA ILE A 31 -26.66 -0.37 -6.39
C ILE A 31 -27.75 0.69 -6.56
N GLU A 32 -28.41 0.72 -7.72
CA GLU A 32 -29.39 1.75 -8.05
C GLU A 32 -30.70 1.60 -7.25
N THR A 33 -31.14 0.35 -7.02
CA THR A 33 -32.43 0.06 -6.41
C THR A 33 -32.32 -0.47 -4.99
N GLY A 34 -31.15 -1.00 -4.61
CA GLY A 34 -30.96 -1.72 -3.35
C GLY A 34 -31.58 -3.11 -3.32
N GLU A 35 -32.13 -3.60 -4.44
CA GLU A 35 -32.76 -4.91 -4.47
C GLU A 35 -31.75 -6.04 -4.32
N PRO A 36 -32.03 -7.05 -3.48
CA PRO A 36 -31.18 -8.21 -3.32
C PRO A 36 -31.41 -9.25 -4.42
N TYR A 37 -30.33 -9.82 -4.94
CA TYR A 37 -30.33 -10.91 -5.91
C TYR A 37 -29.59 -12.11 -5.34
N PHE A 38 -30.19 -13.29 -5.41
CA PHE A 38 -29.48 -14.53 -5.16
C PHE A 38 -28.93 -15.09 -6.47
N LEU A 39 -27.60 -15.16 -6.56
CA LEU A 39 -26.89 -15.73 -7.70
C LEU A 39 -26.41 -17.13 -7.35
N LYS A 40 -27.18 -18.14 -7.77
CA LYS A 40 -26.86 -19.56 -7.55
C LYS A 40 -25.63 -19.95 -8.38
N SER A 41 -24.68 -20.64 -7.75
CA SER A 41 -23.45 -21.11 -8.41
C SER A 41 -22.99 -22.46 -7.84
N LYS A 42 -22.33 -23.26 -8.69
CA LYS A 42 -21.69 -24.50 -8.28
C LYS A 42 -20.32 -24.25 -7.65
N ALA A 43 -19.69 -23.15 -8.00
CA ALA A 43 -18.41 -22.70 -7.46
C ALA A 43 -18.41 -21.18 -7.39
N THR A 44 -17.80 -20.62 -6.35
CA THR A 44 -17.66 -19.18 -6.16
C THR A 44 -16.20 -18.83 -6.01
N VAL A 45 -15.70 -17.95 -6.88
CA VAL A 45 -14.34 -17.43 -6.80
C VAL A 45 -14.39 -16.08 -6.08
N LEU A 46 -13.64 -15.96 -4.99
CA LEU A 46 -13.45 -14.69 -4.30
C LEU A 46 -12.22 -13.98 -4.88
N ALA A 47 -12.43 -12.86 -5.54
CA ALA A 47 -11.40 -12.01 -6.13
C ALA A 47 -11.64 -10.55 -5.71
N THR A 48 -11.84 -10.33 -4.40
CA THR A 48 -12.28 -9.07 -3.80
C THR A 48 -11.18 -8.05 -3.59
N GLY A 49 -9.98 -8.32 -4.08
CA GLY A 49 -8.82 -7.45 -3.93
C GLY A 49 -8.20 -7.53 -2.53
N GLY A 50 -7.37 -6.55 -2.22
CA GLY A 50 -6.60 -6.50 -0.99
C GLY A 50 -7.37 -5.95 0.21
N ALA A 51 -6.67 -5.81 1.33
CA ALA A 51 -7.19 -5.31 2.60
C ALA A 51 -6.34 -4.15 3.16
N GLY A 52 -5.59 -3.43 2.32
CA GLY A 52 -4.66 -2.39 2.77
C GLY A 52 -5.32 -1.25 3.55
N ARG A 53 -6.64 -1.07 3.43
CA ARG A 53 -7.40 -0.04 4.18
C ARG A 53 -7.62 -0.36 5.65
N ILE A 54 -7.16 -1.49 6.15
CA ILE A 54 -7.06 -1.73 7.59
C ILE A 54 -5.93 -0.94 8.25
N TYR A 55 -4.96 -0.45 7.46
CA TYR A 55 -3.86 0.38 7.93
C TYR A 55 -4.19 1.87 7.79
N GLN A 56 -3.76 2.67 8.74
CA GLN A 56 -3.97 4.13 8.73
C GLN A 56 -3.33 4.78 7.51
N THR A 57 -2.10 4.38 7.18
CA THR A 57 -1.37 4.86 6.02
C THR A 57 -1.23 3.75 4.99
N THR A 58 -1.81 3.95 3.81
CA THR A 58 -1.83 2.95 2.75
C THR A 58 -1.92 3.58 1.37
N SER A 59 -1.23 2.98 0.40
CA SER A 59 -1.34 3.32 -1.02
C SER A 59 -2.48 2.58 -1.74
N ASN A 60 -3.22 1.73 -1.03
CA ASN A 60 -4.32 0.97 -1.61
C ASN A 60 -5.55 1.84 -1.89
N ALA A 61 -6.31 1.47 -2.92
CA ALA A 61 -7.59 2.10 -3.22
C ALA A 61 -8.58 1.99 -2.04
N MET A 62 -9.51 2.94 -1.95
CA MET A 62 -10.51 3.01 -0.86
C MET A 62 -11.37 1.76 -0.74
N ILE A 63 -11.55 1.03 -1.84
CA ILE A 63 -12.34 -0.20 -1.89
C ILE A 63 -11.63 -1.43 -1.31
N ASN A 64 -10.34 -1.35 -1.00
CA ASN A 64 -9.55 -2.47 -0.49
C ASN A 64 -9.69 -2.60 1.04
N THR A 65 -10.90 -2.87 1.48
CA THR A 65 -11.32 -2.91 2.89
C THR A 65 -11.14 -4.26 3.56
N GLY A 66 -10.81 -5.32 2.78
CA GLY A 66 -10.66 -6.68 3.31
C GLY A 66 -11.97 -7.43 3.54
N ASP A 67 -13.09 -6.93 3.03
CA ASP A 67 -14.41 -7.54 3.23
C ASP A 67 -14.47 -8.99 2.80
N GLY A 68 -13.80 -9.35 1.68
CA GLY A 68 -13.75 -10.73 1.20
C GLY A 68 -13.11 -11.68 2.22
N THR A 69 -11.96 -11.32 2.77
CA THR A 69 -11.29 -12.09 3.82
C THR A 69 -12.14 -12.15 5.09
N GLY A 70 -12.73 -11.03 5.48
CA GLY A 70 -13.64 -10.97 6.61
C GLY A 70 -14.86 -11.87 6.46
N MET A 71 -15.44 -11.97 5.24
CA MET A 71 -16.54 -12.89 4.96
C MET A 71 -16.11 -14.36 5.12
N VAL A 72 -14.94 -14.72 4.61
CA VAL A 72 -14.40 -16.08 4.72
C VAL A 72 -14.22 -16.47 6.18
N LEU A 73 -13.61 -15.58 6.97
CA LEU A 73 -13.36 -15.79 8.38
C LEU A 73 -14.66 -15.93 9.19
N ARG A 74 -15.60 -14.98 9.02
CA ARG A 74 -16.93 -15.08 9.68
C ARG A 74 -17.69 -16.34 9.33
N ALA A 75 -17.35 -16.93 8.21
CA ALA A 75 -17.91 -18.17 7.75
C ALA A 75 -17.35 -19.41 8.42
N GLY A 76 -16.33 -19.28 9.21
CA GLY A 76 -15.65 -20.41 9.79
C GLY A 76 -14.74 -21.15 8.81
N PHE A 77 -14.38 -20.54 7.65
CA PHE A 77 -13.33 -21.10 6.81
C PHE A 77 -11.95 -20.67 7.29
N PRO A 78 -10.95 -21.53 7.13
CA PRO A 78 -9.59 -21.17 7.49
C PRO A 78 -9.06 -20.06 6.58
N VAL A 79 -8.27 -19.17 7.17
CA VAL A 79 -7.44 -18.18 6.48
C VAL A 79 -5.98 -18.48 6.81
N GLN A 80 -5.06 -18.11 5.93
CA GLN A 80 -3.65 -18.45 6.04
C GLN A 80 -2.80 -17.25 5.68
N ASP A 81 -1.60 -17.19 6.26
CA ASP A 81 -0.57 -16.18 5.97
C ASP A 81 -1.04 -14.73 6.14
N MET A 82 -1.90 -14.48 7.12
CA MET A 82 -2.51 -13.17 7.35
C MET A 82 -1.50 -12.10 7.77
N GLU A 83 -0.34 -12.48 8.25
CA GLU A 83 0.79 -11.62 8.58
C GLU A 83 1.67 -11.26 7.37
N MET A 84 1.49 -11.93 6.24
CA MET A 84 2.31 -11.74 5.04
C MET A 84 1.86 -10.51 4.24
N TRP A 85 2.21 -9.34 4.73
CA TRP A 85 1.97 -8.08 4.06
C TRP A 85 3.23 -7.56 3.39
N GLN A 86 3.11 -7.10 2.14
CA GLN A 86 4.18 -6.36 1.48
C GLN A 86 3.90 -4.87 1.59
N PHE A 87 4.71 -4.17 2.39
CA PHE A 87 4.70 -2.72 2.43
C PHE A 87 5.56 -2.15 1.31
N HIS A 88 5.05 -1.11 0.64
CA HIS A 88 5.90 -0.31 -0.23
C HIS A 88 6.79 0.58 0.65
N PRO A 89 8.13 0.53 0.49
CA PRO A 89 9.02 1.19 1.45
C PRO A 89 8.95 2.71 1.42
N THR A 90 8.55 3.30 0.29
CA THR A 90 8.56 4.76 0.11
C THR A 90 7.17 5.32 -0.18
N GLY A 91 6.75 6.28 0.64
CA GLY A 91 5.51 7.05 0.50
C GLY A 91 5.72 8.50 0.96
N ILE A 92 4.77 9.39 0.73
CA ILE A 92 4.83 10.77 1.21
C ILE A 92 4.39 10.81 2.67
N TYR A 93 5.21 11.41 3.53
CA TYR A 93 4.93 11.54 4.96
C TYR A 93 3.57 12.20 5.22
N GLY A 94 2.81 11.65 6.14
CA GLY A 94 1.48 12.12 6.52
C GLY A 94 0.34 11.75 5.56
N HIS A 95 0.63 11.43 4.29
CA HIS A 95 -0.38 11.16 3.27
C HIS A 95 -0.43 9.69 2.80
N GLY A 96 0.67 8.95 2.92
CA GLY A 96 0.77 7.58 2.43
C GLY A 96 0.74 7.44 0.90
N THR A 97 0.82 8.54 0.17
CA THR A 97 0.89 8.51 -1.30
C THR A 97 2.17 7.83 -1.74
N LEU A 98 2.04 6.84 -2.63
CA LEU A 98 3.14 6.03 -3.08
C LEU A 98 4.20 6.85 -3.83
N VAL A 99 5.45 6.74 -3.39
CA VAL A 99 6.62 7.20 -4.13
C VAL A 99 7.22 6.03 -4.87
N THR A 100 7.19 6.09 -6.19
CA THR A 100 7.64 4.99 -7.05
C THR A 100 9.07 4.54 -6.73
N GLU A 101 9.31 3.24 -6.83
CA GLU A 101 10.65 2.65 -6.75
C GLU A 101 11.61 3.24 -7.80
N GLY A 102 11.06 3.76 -8.91
CA GLY A 102 11.81 4.48 -9.92
C GLY A 102 12.67 5.62 -9.37
N CYS A 103 12.26 6.28 -8.27
CA CYS A 103 13.09 7.31 -7.63
C CYS A 103 14.45 6.76 -7.18
N ARG A 104 14.45 5.57 -6.58
CA ARG A 104 15.68 4.88 -6.18
C ARG A 104 16.41 4.28 -7.39
N GLY A 105 15.66 3.84 -8.40
CA GLY A 105 16.19 3.37 -9.69
C GLY A 105 16.95 4.45 -10.47
N GLU A 106 16.49 5.69 -10.40
CA GLU A 106 17.20 6.85 -11.02
C GLU A 106 18.36 7.36 -10.16
N GLY A 107 18.66 6.73 -9.03
CA GLY A 107 19.82 7.06 -8.19
C GLY A 107 19.46 7.76 -6.87
N GLY A 108 18.19 7.88 -6.54
CA GLY A 108 17.78 8.35 -5.22
C GLY A 108 18.20 7.36 -4.11
N TYR A 109 18.50 7.87 -2.92
CA TYR A 109 18.89 7.04 -1.79
C TYR A 109 18.30 7.53 -0.47
N LEU A 110 18.20 6.60 0.48
CA LEU A 110 17.62 6.85 1.80
C LEU A 110 18.70 7.25 2.80
N VAL A 111 18.38 8.26 3.62
CA VAL A 111 19.25 8.71 4.70
C VAL A 111 18.47 8.83 6.02
N ASN A 112 19.16 8.53 7.12
CA ASN A 112 18.68 8.77 8.47
C ASN A 112 18.94 10.23 8.93
N LYS A 113 18.59 10.55 10.18
CA LYS A 113 18.78 11.89 10.74
C LYS A 113 20.23 12.37 10.76
N ASP A 114 21.19 11.45 10.80
CA ASP A 114 22.62 11.75 10.84
C ASP A 114 23.20 11.94 9.43
N GLY A 115 22.35 11.83 8.39
CA GLY A 115 22.74 11.91 6.99
C GLY A 115 23.41 10.64 6.46
N GLU A 116 23.42 9.56 7.23
CA GLU A 116 23.99 8.28 6.83
C GLU A 116 23.12 7.61 5.78
N ARG A 117 23.70 7.12 4.71
CA ARG A 117 23.07 6.25 3.72
C ARG A 117 23.01 4.82 4.26
N PHE A 118 22.10 4.56 5.19
CA PHE A 118 22.03 3.35 6.00
C PHE A 118 21.84 2.06 5.21
N MET A 119 21.26 2.12 4.00
CA MET A 119 21.10 0.94 3.15
C MET A 119 22.41 0.30 2.74
N GLU A 120 23.53 1.03 2.73
CA GLU A 120 24.86 0.45 2.50
C GLU A 120 25.28 -0.52 3.60
N ARG A 121 24.81 -0.32 4.82
CA ARG A 121 25.05 -1.21 5.97
C ARG A 121 24.15 -2.44 5.95
N TYR A 122 22.86 -2.26 5.63
CA TYR A 122 21.88 -3.36 5.66
C TYR A 122 21.89 -4.25 4.41
N ALA A 123 22.22 -3.69 3.25
CA ALA A 123 22.23 -4.38 1.97
C ALA A 123 23.41 -3.91 1.09
N PRO A 124 24.66 -4.22 1.42
CA PRO A 124 25.84 -3.66 0.76
C PRO A 124 25.88 -3.88 -0.75
N ASN A 125 25.33 -4.98 -1.25
CA ASN A 125 25.33 -5.32 -2.67
C ASN A 125 24.30 -4.55 -3.48
N TYR A 126 23.06 -4.43 -2.98
CA TYR A 126 21.93 -3.83 -3.69
C TYR A 126 21.56 -2.44 -3.18
N LYS A 127 22.05 -2.07 -1.99
CA LYS A 127 21.81 -0.78 -1.34
C LYS A 127 20.31 -0.41 -1.38
N ASP A 128 20.00 0.77 -1.86
CA ASP A 128 18.62 1.27 -1.96
C ASP A 128 17.75 0.52 -2.99
N LEU A 129 18.33 -0.33 -3.83
CA LEU A 129 17.65 -1.21 -4.78
C LEU A 129 17.42 -2.64 -4.23
N ALA A 130 17.65 -2.86 -2.96
CA ALA A 130 17.28 -4.11 -2.29
C ALA A 130 15.77 -4.35 -2.37
N SER A 131 15.34 -5.59 -2.12
CA SER A 131 13.92 -5.95 -2.14
C SER A 131 13.10 -5.08 -1.18
N ARG A 132 11.84 -4.86 -1.51
CA ARG A 132 10.94 -3.93 -0.78
C ARG A 132 10.86 -4.21 0.71
N ASP A 133 10.83 -5.48 1.08
CA ASP A 133 10.77 -5.92 2.46
C ASP A 133 12.07 -5.62 3.22
N VAL A 134 13.22 -5.80 2.58
CA VAL A 134 14.53 -5.44 3.16
C VAL A 134 14.60 -3.93 3.40
N VAL A 135 14.24 -3.13 2.41
CA VAL A 135 14.26 -1.66 2.55
C VAL A 135 13.29 -1.21 3.65
N ALA A 136 12.05 -1.70 3.65
CA ALA A 136 11.05 -1.32 4.65
C ALA A 136 11.49 -1.69 6.08
N ARG A 137 12.04 -2.89 6.28
CA ARG A 137 12.56 -3.31 7.59
C ARG A 137 13.77 -2.49 8.03
N SER A 138 14.67 -2.16 7.12
CA SER A 138 15.84 -1.32 7.42
C SER A 138 15.42 0.08 7.87
N MET A 139 14.46 0.69 7.18
CA MET A 139 13.88 1.97 7.59
C MET A 139 13.26 1.90 8.98
N MET A 140 12.51 0.83 9.27
CA MET A 140 11.91 0.64 10.59
C MET A 140 12.98 0.48 11.69
N LEU A 141 14.06 -0.26 11.42
CA LEU A 141 15.17 -0.41 12.37
C LEU A 141 15.83 0.93 12.66
N GLU A 142 16.08 1.77 11.64
CA GLU A 142 16.63 3.11 11.85
C GLU A 142 15.76 3.96 12.77
N ILE A 143 14.43 3.90 12.58
CA ILE A 143 13.46 4.63 13.41
C ILE A 143 13.42 4.09 14.84
N LEU A 144 13.34 2.76 15.02
CA LEU A 144 13.28 2.12 16.34
C LEU A 144 14.55 2.36 17.15
N GLU A 145 15.71 2.46 16.50
CA GLU A 145 16.98 2.76 17.12
C GLU A 145 17.22 4.27 17.34
N GLY A 146 16.20 5.10 17.10
CA GLY A 146 16.22 6.54 17.34
C GLY A 146 16.99 7.36 16.31
N ARG A 147 17.24 6.81 15.12
CA ARG A 147 17.87 7.53 14.00
C ARG A 147 16.85 8.01 12.96
N GLY A 148 15.57 8.00 13.30
CA GLY A 148 14.52 8.60 12.50
C GLY A 148 14.67 10.11 12.36
N CYS A 149 14.12 10.66 11.28
CA CYS A 149 14.13 12.08 10.94
C CYS A 149 12.89 12.80 11.46
N GLY A 150 12.94 14.12 11.47
CA GLY A 150 11.84 14.99 11.88
C GLY A 150 11.62 15.05 13.40
N PRO A 151 10.63 15.86 13.83
CA PRO A 151 10.37 16.08 15.25
C PRO A 151 9.95 14.81 15.99
N ASP A 152 9.19 13.94 15.33
CA ASP A 152 8.67 12.71 15.91
C ASP A 152 9.62 11.52 15.68
N ALA A 153 10.74 11.71 14.98
CA ALA A 153 11.73 10.69 14.65
C ALA A 153 11.11 9.41 14.03
N ASP A 154 10.06 9.55 13.24
CA ASP A 154 9.21 8.45 12.74
C ASP A 154 9.29 8.23 11.22
N HIS A 155 10.23 8.89 10.53
CA HIS A 155 10.47 8.75 9.10
C HIS A 155 11.95 8.82 8.76
N VAL A 156 12.28 8.62 7.49
CA VAL A 156 13.62 8.83 6.92
C VAL A 156 13.51 9.73 5.69
N TYR A 157 14.63 10.28 5.23
CA TYR A 157 14.64 11.10 4.02
C TYR A 157 15.00 10.29 2.79
N LEU A 158 14.29 10.55 1.68
CA LEU A 158 14.68 10.12 0.34
C LEU A 158 15.37 11.31 -0.35
N LYS A 159 16.65 11.18 -0.62
CA LYS A 159 17.48 12.20 -1.28
C LYS A 159 17.37 12.06 -2.80
N LEU A 160 16.94 13.12 -3.47
CA LEU A 160 16.84 13.24 -4.93
C LEU A 160 17.54 14.51 -5.45
N ASP A 161 17.85 15.46 -4.56
CA ASP A 161 18.44 16.76 -4.88
C ASP A 161 19.75 16.68 -5.68
N HIS A 162 20.55 15.65 -5.43
CA HIS A 162 21.82 15.42 -6.14
C HIS A 162 21.65 15.00 -7.61
N LEU A 163 20.46 14.55 -8.01
CA LEU A 163 20.18 14.12 -9.40
C LEU A 163 20.02 15.32 -10.36
N GLY A 164 19.69 16.47 -9.79
CA GLY A 164 19.44 17.70 -10.55
C GLY A 164 18.05 17.75 -11.22
N PRO A 165 17.60 18.96 -11.59
CA PRO A 165 16.25 19.20 -12.09
C PRO A 165 15.96 18.49 -13.41
N GLU A 166 16.96 18.28 -14.27
CA GLU A 166 16.75 17.58 -15.53
C GLU A 166 16.28 16.14 -15.35
N ILE A 167 16.91 15.38 -14.44
CA ILE A 167 16.52 14.00 -14.17
C ILE A 167 15.20 13.97 -13.43
N VAL A 168 15.07 14.74 -12.37
CA VAL A 168 13.88 14.71 -11.51
C VAL A 168 12.62 15.14 -12.29
N HIS A 169 12.67 16.23 -13.04
CA HIS A 169 11.51 16.72 -13.77
C HIS A 169 11.19 15.92 -15.04
N LYS A 170 12.20 15.43 -15.77
CA LYS A 170 11.98 14.69 -17.03
C LYS A 170 11.67 13.22 -16.80
N ARG A 171 12.36 12.55 -15.86
CA ARG A 171 12.20 11.11 -15.63
C ARG A 171 11.22 10.76 -14.52
N LEU A 172 10.99 11.70 -13.60
CA LEU A 172 10.10 11.52 -12.46
C LEU A 172 8.99 12.60 -12.41
N PRO A 173 8.31 12.93 -13.53
CA PRO A 173 7.35 14.04 -13.57
C PRO A 173 6.19 13.84 -12.59
N GLY A 174 5.66 12.60 -12.47
CA GLY A 174 4.59 12.27 -11.53
C GLY A 174 5.02 12.44 -10.07
N ILE A 175 6.27 12.17 -9.73
CA ILE A 175 6.79 12.39 -8.37
C ILE A 175 6.96 13.87 -8.09
N THR A 176 7.41 14.65 -9.07
CA THR A 176 7.51 16.11 -8.95
C THR A 176 6.14 16.73 -8.64
N GLU A 177 5.10 16.31 -9.36
CA GLU A 177 3.73 16.77 -9.13
C GLU A 177 3.18 16.34 -7.76
N LEU A 178 3.34 15.06 -7.41
CA LEU A 178 2.89 14.53 -6.13
C LEU A 178 3.59 15.21 -4.95
N SER A 179 4.89 15.44 -5.04
CA SER A 179 5.67 16.11 -3.98
C SER A 179 5.24 17.55 -3.77
N LYS A 180 4.99 18.28 -4.86
CA LYS A 180 4.47 19.65 -4.79
C LYS A 180 3.06 19.69 -4.22
N THR A 181 2.20 18.76 -4.60
CA THR A 181 0.79 18.73 -4.19
C THR A 181 0.62 18.30 -2.73
N PHE A 182 1.30 17.22 -2.30
CA PHE A 182 1.05 16.59 -1.00
C PHE A 182 2.11 16.90 0.05
N ALA A 183 3.35 17.14 -0.34
CA ALA A 183 4.43 17.47 0.59
C ALA A 183 4.80 18.95 0.57
N HIS A 184 4.26 19.73 -0.38
CA HIS A 184 4.57 21.15 -0.60
C HIS A 184 6.06 21.44 -0.77
N VAL A 185 6.82 20.46 -1.28
CA VAL A 185 8.26 20.58 -1.54
C VAL A 185 8.59 20.25 -2.99
N ASP A 186 9.63 20.88 -3.51
CA ASP A 186 10.24 20.47 -4.77
C ASP A 186 11.24 19.34 -4.48
N PRO A 187 11.08 18.15 -5.11
CA PRO A 187 11.95 17.01 -4.85
C PRO A 187 13.40 17.23 -5.29
N CYS A 188 13.69 18.30 -6.05
CA CYS A 188 15.04 18.74 -6.35
C CYS A 188 15.75 19.43 -5.15
N LEU A 189 15.00 19.86 -4.14
CA LEU A 189 15.52 20.56 -2.98
C LEU A 189 15.64 19.63 -1.77
N LEU A 190 14.56 18.95 -1.41
CA LEU A 190 14.50 17.99 -0.32
C LEU A 190 13.24 17.13 -0.41
N TYR A 191 13.33 15.84 -0.15
CA TYR A 191 12.19 14.96 -0.13
C TYR A 191 12.14 14.09 1.13
N THR A 192 10.98 14.07 1.79
CA THR A 192 10.75 13.24 2.98
C THR A 192 9.94 12.00 2.63
N SER A 193 10.41 10.83 3.04
CA SER A 193 9.71 9.55 2.87
C SER A 193 9.35 8.98 4.24
N PRO A 194 8.07 8.62 4.47
CA PRO A 194 7.68 7.99 5.72
C PRO A 194 8.05 6.52 5.77
N SER A 195 8.27 6.05 6.98
CA SER A 195 8.21 4.64 7.31
C SER A 195 6.78 4.10 7.19
N PRO A 196 6.61 2.82 6.83
CA PRO A 196 5.35 2.11 7.04
C PRO A 196 5.14 1.88 8.55
N ARG A 197 4.70 2.89 9.28
CA ARG A 197 4.30 2.71 10.67
C ARG A 197 2.84 2.28 10.69
N ASP A 198 2.61 1.06 11.18
CA ASP A 198 1.32 0.65 11.68
C ASP A 198 1.08 1.40 13.01
N ARG A 199 0.42 2.55 12.94
CA ARG A 199 -0.17 3.15 14.12
C ARG A 199 -1.51 2.44 14.33
N THR A 200 -1.49 1.31 15.00
CA THR A 200 -2.68 0.78 15.63
C THR A 200 -3.10 1.78 16.71
N THR A 201 -4.16 2.52 16.45
CA THR A 201 -4.90 3.26 17.48
C THR A 201 -5.89 2.34 18.15
#